data_dc61c0c5b19e73ccaa92442765b417fc
#
_entry.id   dc61c0c5b19e73ccaa92442765b417fc
#
_cell.length_a   1.000
_cell.length_b   1.000
_cell.length_c   1.000
_cell.angle_alpha   90.00
_cell.angle_beta   90.00
_cell.angle_gamma   90.00
#
_symmetry.space_group_name_H-M   'P 1'
#
loop_
_entity.id
_entity.type
_entity.pdbx_description
1 polymer ?
#
loop_
_entity_poly.entity_id
_entity_poly.type
_entity_poly.pdbx_seq_one_letter_code
_entity_poly.pdbx_strand_id
1 'polypeptide(L)'
;MKAVILAGGLGTRLSEETISKPKPMVEIGGKPILWHIMKTYSHYGINNFIICCGYKGYVIKEYFANYFLHQSDITFNMENNKMTIHEDRAEPWTVTLIDTGDNSMTGGRLKRVLPYIKDDEAFCFTYGDGVADINITDLINFHKSHGKQATLTATFPPGRFGALSIKDNQVQKFEEKPKGDGALINGGYFVLSPKVIDRIEGDKTIWEQEPLKSLASDGELMSFKHDGFWQPMDTLRDKHLLDELLEINKAPWKVWN
;
A
#
# COMPACT_ATOMS: atom_id res chain seq x y z
N MET A 1 -7.47 -14.77 -4.28
CA MET A 1 -6.96 -14.01 -3.12
C MET A 1 -7.30 -12.54 -3.30
N LYS A 2 -7.60 -11.82 -2.23
CA LYS A 2 -7.93 -10.40 -2.24
C LYS A 2 -6.79 -9.57 -1.66
N ALA A 3 -6.67 -8.30 -2.05
CA ALA A 3 -5.77 -7.35 -1.41
C ALA A 3 -6.60 -6.24 -0.73
N VAL A 4 -6.40 -6.08 0.57
CA VAL A 4 -6.97 -5.02 1.40
C VAL A 4 -5.96 -3.87 1.47
N ILE A 5 -6.38 -2.66 1.12
CA ILE A 5 -5.51 -1.48 1.07
C ILE A 5 -6.07 -0.39 2.00
N LEU A 6 -5.28 0.06 2.96
CA LEU A 6 -5.65 1.18 3.83
C LEU A 6 -5.50 2.52 3.10
N ALA A 7 -6.59 3.23 2.93
CA ALA A 7 -6.65 4.50 2.19
C ALA A 7 -7.37 5.62 2.95
N GLY A 8 -7.58 5.46 4.26
CA GLY A 8 -8.43 6.36 5.04
C GLY A 8 -7.68 7.34 5.98
N GLY A 9 -6.34 7.39 5.95
CA GLY A 9 -5.54 8.27 6.79
C GLY A 9 -5.59 9.74 6.36
N LEU A 10 -5.33 10.66 7.33
CA LEU A 10 -5.38 12.12 7.10
C LEU A 10 -4.24 12.65 6.21
N GLY A 11 -3.10 11.96 6.11
CA GLY A 11 -1.97 12.35 5.27
C GLY A 11 -1.28 13.66 5.67
N THR A 12 -1.29 14.02 6.96
CA THR A 12 -0.86 15.33 7.49
C THR A 12 0.60 15.71 7.19
N ARG A 13 1.48 14.72 6.98
CA ARG A 13 2.89 14.95 6.63
C ARG A 13 3.12 15.39 5.18
N LEU A 14 2.11 15.28 4.33
CA LEU A 14 2.08 15.71 2.93
C LEU A 14 0.94 16.70 2.70
N SER A 15 0.82 17.69 3.61
CA SER A 15 -0.32 18.61 3.69
C SER A 15 -0.55 19.40 2.40
N GLU A 16 0.50 19.77 1.69
CA GLU A 16 0.41 20.55 0.44
C GLU A 16 -0.40 19.81 -0.65
N GLU A 17 -0.26 18.49 -0.72
CA GLU A 17 -0.97 17.64 -1.68
C GLU A 17 -2.31 17.14 -1.14
N THR A 18 -2.46 17.00 0.17
CA THR A 18 -3.62 16.36 0.79
C THR A 18 -4.74 17.32 1.19
N ILE A 19 -4.61 18.63 0.89
CA ILE A 19 -5.69 19.62 1.07
C ILE A 19 -6.93 19.25 0.24
N SER A 20 -6.77 18.77 -1.00
CA SER A 20 -7.88 18.49 -1.91
C SER A 20 -8.21 17.00 -2.04
N LYS A 21 -7.25 16.11 -1.85
CA LYS A 21 -7.37 14.66 -2.05
C LYS A 21 -6.71 13.85 -0.92
N PRO A 22 -7.16 12.61 -0.64
CA PRO A 22 -6.48 11.77 0.36
C PRO A 22 -5.12 11.31 -0.17
N LYS A 23 -4.16 11.03 0.72
CA LYS A 23 -2.79 10.64 0.38
C LYS A 23 -2.68 9.54 -0.71
N PRO A 24 -3.49 8.46 -0.69
CA PRO A 24 -3.46 7.44 -1.74
C PRO A 24 -3.83 7.94 -3.14
N MET A 25 -4.46 9.11 -3.24
CA MET A 25 -4.82 9.75 -4.51
C MET A 25 -3.80 10.82 -4.97
N VAL A 26 -2.71 11.00 -4.25
CA VAL A 26 -1.59 11.84 -4.71
C VAL A 26 -0.90 11.11 -5.87
N GLU A 27 -0.68 11.85 -6.96
CA GLU A 27 -0.19 11.29 -8.20
C GLU A 27 1.33 11.26 -8.26
N ILE A 28 1.84 10.18 -8.82
CA ILE A 28 3.22 10.00 -9.29
C ILE A 28 3.16 9.57 -10.75
N GLY A 29 3.82 10.31 -11.64
CA GLY A 29 3.75 10.08 -13.09
C GLY A 29 2.33 10.15 -13.66
N GLY A 30 1.46 11.02 -13.12
CA GLY A 30 0.08 11.22 -13.60
C GLY A 30 -0.92 10.13 -13.20
N LYS A 31 -0.55 9.20 -12.30
CA LYS A 31 -1.45 8.19 -11.73
C LYS A 31 -1.39 8.21 -10.20
N PRO A 32 -2.51 8.02 -9.48
CA PRO A 32 -2.49 7.94 -8.02
C PRO A 32 -1.52 6.86 -7.51
N ILE A 33 -0.84 7.09 -6.38
CA ILE A 33 0.03 6.05 -5.79
C ILE A 33 -0.76 4.77 -5.49
N LEU A 34 -2.04 4.87 -5.15
CA LEU A 34 -2.95 3.74 -5.01
C LEU A 34 -3.01 2.89 -6.29
N TRP A 35 -3.07 3.53 -7.47
CA TRP A 35 -3.05 2.82 -8.75
C TRP A 35 -1.75 2.03 -8.94
N HIS A 36 -0.59 2.59 -8.61
CA HIS A 36 0.70 1.91 -8.69
C HIS A 36 0.76 0.68 -7.78
N ILE A 37 0.26 0.81 -6.54
CA ILE A 37 0.16 -0.31 -5.59
C ILE A 37 -0.72 -1.42 -6.18
N MET A 38 -1.90 -1.07 -6.71
CA MET A 38 -2.82 -2.03 -7.32
C MET A 38 -2.20 -2.70 -8.56
N LYS A 39 -1.45 -1.97 -9.40
CA LYS A 39 -0.71 -2.54 -10.55
C LYS A 39 0.35 -3.54 -10.12
N THR A 40 1.07 -3.28 -9.02
CA THR A 40 2.03 -4.25 -8.47
C THR A 40 1.32 -5.55 -8.12
N TYR A 41 0.22 -5.50 -7.38
CA TYR A 41 -0.56 -6.70 -7.04
C TYR A 41 -1.15 -7.40 -8.28
N SER A 42 -1.67 -6.61 -9.23
CA SER A 42 -2.26 -7.11 -10.48
C SER A 42 -1.23 -7.84 -11.34
N HIS A 43 0.01 -7.38 -11.39
CA HIS A 43 1.11 -8.06 -12.08
C HIS A 43 1.30 -9.51 -11.57
N TYR A 44 1.06 -9.75 -10.28
CA TYR A 44 1.11 -11.07 -9.65
C TYR A 44 -0.25 -11.78 -9.59
N GLY A 45 -1.23 -11.35 -10.41
CA GLY A 45 -2.52 -12.02 -10.55
C GLY A 45 -3.55 -11.68 -9.47
N ILE A 46 -3.30 -10.69 -8.59
CA ILE A 46 -4.27 -10.23 -7.60
C ILE A 46 -5.05 -9.05 -8.16
N ASN A 47 -6.28 -9.30 -8.60
CA ASN A 47 -7.16 -8.32 -9.25
C ASN A 47 -8.42 -7.98 -8.43
N ASN A 48 -8.55 -8.49 -7.21
CA ASN A 48 -9.68 -8.23 -6.33
C ASN A 48 -9.21 -7.38 -5.14
N PHE A 49 -9.64 -6.13 -5.10
CA PHE A 49 -9.19 -5.12 -4.15
C PHE A 49 -10.31 -4.68 -3.23
N ILE A 50 -9.99 -4.52 -1.95
CA ILE A 50 -10.86 -3.92 -0.94
C ILE A 50 -10.14 -2.68 -0.43
N ILE A 51 -10.68 -1.50 -0.70
CA ILE A 51 -10.09 -0.23 -0.32
C ILE A 51 -10.80 0.31 0.92
N CYS A 52 -10.06 0.46 2.02
CA CYS A 52 -10.55 1.03 3.27
C CYS A 52 -10.57 2.56 3.17
N CYS A 53 -11.67 3.13 2.73
CA CYS A 53 -11.88 4.57 2.64
C CYS A 53 -12.10 5.20 4.03
N GLY A 54 -11.76 6.47 4.19
CA GLY A 54 -11.97 7.31 5.36
C GLY A 54 -11.89 8.77 4.93
N TYR A 55 -10.96 9.54 5.50
CA TYR A 55 -10.78 10.94 5.13
C TYR A 55 -10.79 11.14 3.62
N LYS A 56 -11.71 12.00 3.15
CA LYS A 56 -11.94 12.24 1.71
C LYS A 56 -12.12 10.98 0.86
N GLY A 57 -12.65 9.91 1.43
CA GLY A 57 -12.86 8.63 0.73
C GLY A 57 -13.75 8.75 -0.49
N TYR A 58 -14.58 9.79 -0.55
CA TYR A 58 -15.41 10.10 -1.70
C TYR A 58 -14.56 10.38 -2.98
N VAL A 59 -13.37 11.00 -2.86
CA VAL A 59 -12.46 11.23 -4.01
C VAL A 59 -12.00 9.89 -4.61
N ILE A 60 -11.75 8.89 -3.76
CA ILE A 60 -11.41 7.54 -4.23
C ILE A 60 -12.61 6.90 -4.93
N LYS A 61 -13.82 7.04 -4.37
CA LYS A 61 -15.05 6.52 -4.97
C LYS A 61 -15.33 7.15 -6.32
N GLU A 62 -15.19 8.46 -6.44
CA GLU A 62 -15.36 9.21 -7.68
C GLU A 62 -14.34 8.80 -8.76
N TYR A 63 -13.08 8.60 -8.37
CA TYR A 63 -12.04 8.12 -9.27
C TYR A 63 -12.41 6.76 -9.90
N PHE A 64 -12.84 5.79 -9.10
CA PHE A 64 -13.21 4.47 -9.61
C PHE A 64 -14.56 4.46 -10.32
N ALA A 65 -15.53 5.30 -9.91
CA ALA A 65 -16.79 5.45 -10.61
C ALA A 65 -16.61 6.00 -12.04
N ASN A 66 -15.59 6.84 -12.23
CA ASN A 66 -15.26 7.47 -13.52
C ASN A 66 -14.05 6.81 -14.21
N TYR A 67 -13.60 5.64 -13.72
CA TYR A 67 -12.35 5.01 -14.18
C TYR A 67 -12.31 4.79 -15.69
N PHE A 68 -13.42 4.32 -16.29
CA PHE A 68 -13.55 4.11 -17.73
C PHE A 68 -13.36 5.40 -18.54
N LEU A 69 -13.85 6.54 -18.03
CA LEU A 69 -13.68 7.83 -18.68
C LEU A 69 -12.22 8.24 -18.81
N HIS A 70 -11.37 7.79 -17.89
CA HIS A 70 -9.94 8.09 -17.88
C HIS A 70 -9.09 7.09 -18.68
N GLN A 71 -9.63 5.91 -18.99
CA GLN A 71 -8.85 4.82 -19.60
C GLN A 71 -9.36 4.45 -21.02
N SER A 72 -10.43 5.08 -21.51
CA SER A 72 -11.08 4.68 -22.76
C SER A 72 -11.31 5.87 -23.69
N ASP A 73 -11.35 5.61 -25.00
CA ASP A 73 -11.84 6.56 -25.98
C ASP A 73 -13.38 6.49 -26.00
N ILE A 74 -14.05 7.65 -25.83
CA ILE A 74 -15.49 7.69 -25.59
C ILE A 74 -16.17 8.70 -26.51
N THR A 75 -17.33 8.32 -27.06
CA THR A 75 -18.25 9.25 -27.72
C THR A 75 -19.49 9.44 -26.86
N PHE A 76 -19.80 10.70 -26.56
CA PHE A 76 -21.07 11.10 -25.97
C PHE A 76 -22.00 11.65 -27.06
N ASN A 77 -23.14 11.02 -27.28
CA ASN A 77 -24.21 11.56 -28.09
C ASN A 77 -25.16 12.36 -27.18
N MET A 78 -25.05 13.68 -27.24
CA MET A 78 -25.80 14.59 -26.35
C MET A 78 -27.28 14.63 -26.66
N GLU A 79 -27.68 14.34 -27.90
CA GLU A 79 -29.08 14.36 -28.33
C GLU A 79 -29.92 13.28 -27.65
N ASN A 80 -29.35 12.05 -27.53
CA ASN A 80 -30.07 10.91 -26.97
C ASN A 80 -29.46 10.41 -25.65
N ASN A 81 -28.51 11.18 -25.07
CA ASN A 81 -27.82 10.89 -23.81
C ASN A 81 -27.19 9.49 -23.79
N LYS A 82 -26.56 9.09 -24.92
CA LYS A 82 -25.92 7.78 -25.07
C LYS A 82 -24.41 7.91 -25.05
N MET A 83 -23.77 7.04 -24.28
CA MET A 83 -22.31 6.88 -24.23
C MET A 83 -21.89 5.62 -25.00
N THR A 84 -20.85 5.74 -25.81
CA THR A 84 -20.21 4.59 -26.50
C THR A 84 -18.73 4.57 -26.16
N ILE A 85 -18.25 3.44 -25.63
CA ILE A 85 -16.83 3.19 -25.33
C ILE A 85 -16.23 2.51 -26.56
N HIS A 86 -15.11 3.03 -27.09
CA HIS A 86 -14.46 2.50 -28.30
C HIS A 86 -13.30 1.56 -27.97
N GLU A 87 -12.38 2.02 -27.13
CA GLU A 87 -11.28 1.18 -26.63
C GLU A 87 -11.34 1.17 -25.12
N ASP A 88 -11.43 -0.02 -24.56
CA ASP A 88 -11.36 -0.25 -23.11
C ASP A 88 -9.92 -0.66 -22.76
N ARG A 89 -9.21 0.24 -22.08
CA ARG A 89 -7.85 0.02 -21.57
C ARG A 89 -7.85 -0.10 -20.05
N ALA A 90 -9.03 -0.27 -19.44
CA ALA A 90 -9.15 -0.44 -18.01
C ALA A 90 -8.53 -1.77 -17.57
N GLU A 91 -7.91 -1.75 -16.42
CA GLU A 91 -7.39 -2.96 -15.79
C GLU A 91 -8.54 -3.89 -15.38
N PRO A 92 -8.30 -5.23 -15.35
CA PRO A 92 -9.32 -6.23 -15.03
C PRO A 92 -9.58 -6.31 -13.51
N TRP A 93 -9.78 -5.16 -12.87
CA TRP A 93 -9.92 -5.07 -11.43
C TRP A 93 -11.37 -5.18 -10.97
N THR A 94 -11.57 -5.90 -9.88
CA THR A 94 -12.77 -5.81 -9.05
C THR A 94 -12.43 -4.98 -7.82
N VAL A 95 -13.08 -3.84 -7.63
CA VAL A 95 -12.76 -2.89 -6.55
C VAL A 95 -13.97 -2.71 -5.65
N THR A 96 -13.80 -3.03 -4.37
CA THR A 96 -14.79 -2.79 -3.33
C THR A 96 -14.33 -1.62 -2.46
N LEU A 97 -15.12 -0.56 -2.40
CA LEU A 97 -14.81 0.68 -1.68
C LEU A 97 -15.64 0.74 -0.40
N ILE A 98 -14.99 0.58 0.75
CA ILE A 98 -15.66 0.50 2.04
C ILE A 98 -15.40 1.76 2.84
N ASP A 99 -16.47 2.40 3.31
CA ASP A 99 -16.36 3.46 4.30
C ASP A 99 -16.00 2.83 5.66
N THR A 100 -14.77 3.07 6.08
CA THR A 100 -14.26 2.57 7.35
C THR A 100 -14.25 3.65 8.45
N GLY A 101 -14.87 4.80 8.19
CA GLY A 101 -14.99 5.92 9.12
C GLY A 101 -13.74 6.82 9.14
N ASP A 102 -13.95 8.12 9.36
CA ASP A 102 -12.87 9.11 9.36
C ASP A 102 -11.90 8.91 10.54
N ASN A 103 -12.43 8.55 11.70
CA ASN A 103 -11.69 8.47 12.97
C ASN A 103 -11.24 7.04 13.34
N SER A 104 -11.40 6.07 12.43
CA SER A 104 -10.93 4.71 12.67
C SER A 104 -9.41 4.63 12.48
N MET A 105 -8.75 3.91 13.38
CA MET A 105 -7.32 3.60 13.28
C MET A 105 -7.08 2.41 12.36
N THR A 106 -5.84 2.08 12.08
CA THR A 106 -5.43 1.05 11.11
C THR A 106 -6.07 -0.33 11.38
N GLY A 107 -6.07 -0.78 12.62
CA GLY A 107 -6.75 -2.02 13.04
C GLY A 107 -8.26 -1.91 12.91
N GLY A 108 -8.86 -0.80 13.36
CA GLY A 108 -10.30 -0.58 13.24
C GLY A 108 -10.79 -0.67 11.79
N ARG A 109 -10.05 -0.08 10.84
CA ARG A 109 -10.35 -0.19 9.40
C ARG A 109 -10.28 -1.64 8.93
N LEU A 110 -9.25 -2.37 9.35
CA LEU A 110 -9.08 -3.78 9.02
C LEU A 110 -10.24 -4.63 9.59
N LYS A 111 -10.71 -4.34 10.81
CA LYS A 111 -11.87 -5.04 11.40
C LYS A 111 -13.15 -4.84 10.60
N ARG A 112 -13.39 -3.64 10.07
CA ARG A 112 -14.60 -3.30 9.31
C ARG A 112 -14.70 -4.02 7.96
N VAL A 113 -13.59 -4.56 7.43
CA VAL A 113 -13.61 -5.34 6.19
C VAL A 113 -13.81 -6.84 6.40
N LEU A 114 -13.92 -7.31 7.66
CA LEU A 114 -14.16 -8.73 7.98
C LEU A 114 -15.28 -9.38 7.15
N PRO A 115 -16.45 -8.75 6.93
CA PRO A 115 -17.52 -9.38 6.13
C PRO A 115 -17.11 -9.79 4.72
N TYR A 116 -16.07 -9.17 4.18
CA TYR A 116 -15.59 -9.38 2.82
C TYR A 116 -14.42 -10.36 2.70
N ILE A 117 -13.78 -10.70 3.83
CA ILE A 117 -12.58 -11.55 3.88
C ILE A 117 -12.74 -12.80 4.78
N LYS A 118 -13.80 -12.90 5.57
CA LYS A 118 -13.99 -13.96 6.61
C LYS A 118 -13.92 -15.38 6.05
N ASP A 119 -14.33 -15.57 4.81
CA ASP A 119 -14.38 -16.87 4.13
C ASP A 119 -13.14 -17.16 3.30
N ASP A 120 -12.17 -16.26 3.27
CA ASP A 120 -10.90 -16.45 2.58
C ASP A 120 -9.92 -17.26 3.47
N GLU A 121 -9.08 -18.10 2.89
CA GLU A 121 -8.00 -18.78 3.59
C GLU A 121 -6.96 -17.77 4.12
N ALA A 122 -6.60 -16.82 3.26
CA ALA A 122 -5.71 -15.70 3.55
C ALA A 122 -5.98 -14.53 2.58
N PHE A 123 -5.56 -13.33 2.96
CA PHE A 123 -5.64 -12.15 2.13
C PHE A 123 -4.35 -11.32 2.23
N CYS A 124 -4.04 -10.59 1.17
CA CYS A 124 -2.98 -9.59 1.20
C CYS A 124 -3.47 -8.31 1.89
N PHE A 125 -2.60 -7.64 2.62
CA PHE A 125 -2.91 -6.39 3.29
C PHE A 125 -1.73 -5.41 3.12
N THR A 126 -2.03 -4.13 2.81
CA THR A 126 -1.00 -3.11 2.66
C THR A 126 -1.52 -1.71 2.97
N TYR A 127 -0.58 -0.77 3.14
CA TYR A 127 -0.87 0.65 3.24
C TYR A 127 -0.99 1.28 1.83
N GLY A 128 -1.77 2.35 1.72
CA GLY A 128 -2.05 3.03 0.45
C GLY A 128 -1.07 4.14 0.09
N ASP A 129 0.16 4.13 0.63
CA ASP A 129 1.08 5.26 0.55
C ASP A 129 2.56 4.89 0.32
N GLY A 130 2.86 3.64 -0.01
CA GLY A 130 4.22 3.18 -0.29
C GLY A 130 4.27 2.17 -1.44
N VAL A 131 5.34 2.22 -2.22
CA VAL A 131 5.61 1.32 -3.34
C VAL A 131 6.87 0.52 -3.11
N ALA A 132 6.90 -0.72 -3.66
CA ALA A 132 8.03 -1.63 -3.57
C ALA A 132 8.08 -2.56 -4.80
N ASP A 133 9.24 -3.09 -5.12
CA ASP A 133 9.44 -4.14 -6.13
C ASP A 133 9.31 -5.56 -5.55
N ILE A 134 8.50 -5.69 -4.50
CA ILE A 134 8.29 -6.96 -3.81
C ILE A 134 7.62 -7.99 -4.71
N ASN A 135 8.14 -9.22 -4.68
CA ASN A 135 7.47 -10.37 -5.32
C ASN A 135 6.31 -10.85 -4.43
N ILE A 136 5.09 -10.49 -4.81
CA ILE A 136 3.88 -10.85 -4.07
C ILE A 136 3.63 -12.37 -4.09
N THR A 137 3.99 -13.06 -5.19
CA THR A 137 3.87 -14.53 -5.28
C THR A 137 4.76 -15.22 -4.25
N ASP A 138 6.01 -14.78 -4.11
CA ASP A 138 6.94 -15.34 -3.13
C ASP A 138 6.49 -15.06 -1.70
N LEU A 139 5.98 -13.86 -1.42
CA LEU A 139 5.43 -13.49 -0.12
C LEU A 139 4.24 -14.40 0.25
N ILE A 140 3.33 -14.67 -0.69
CA ILE A 140 2.17 -15.55 -0.49
C ILE A 140 2.63 -17.00 -0.27
N ASN A 141 3.56 -17.49 -1.08
CA ASN A 141 4.10 -18.84 -0.95
C ASN A 141 4.82 -19.04 0.40
N PHE A 142 5.58 -18.05 0.84
CA PHE A 142 6.20 -18.05 2.14
C PHE A 142 5.16 -18.13 3.27
N HIS A 143 4.10 -17.29 3.20
CA HIS A 143 3.00 -17.34 4.17
C HIS A 143 2.36 -18.75 4.25
N LYS A 144 2.05 -19.35 3.11
CA LYS A 144 1.46 -20.69 3.05
C LYS A 144 2.39 -21.78 3.62
N SER A 145 3.70 -21.62 3.48
CA SER A 145 4.68 -22.63 3.89
C SER A 145 4.80 -22.82 5.40
N HIS A 146 4.54 -21.79 6.20
CA HIS A 146 4.72 -21.84 7.64
C HIS A 146 3.43 -22.04 8.45
N GLY A 147 2.24 -21.85 7.85
CA GLY A 147 0.94 -22.08 8.47
C GLY A 147 0.59 -21.18 9.65
N LYS A 148 1.30 -20.03 9.82
CA LYS A 148 1.04 -19.05 10.88
C LYS A 148 0.00 -18.02 10.42
N GLN A 149 -0.55 -17.24 11.38
CA GLN A 149 -1.66 -16.32 11.09
C GLN A 149 -1.22 -15.08 10.28
N ALA A 150 0.03 -14.66 10.42
CA ALA A 150 0.51 -13.42 9.78
C ALA A 150 1.93 -13.55 9.24
N THR A 151 2.15 -12.96 8.07
CA THR A 151 3.46 -12.66 7.51
C THR A 151 3.55 -11.17 7.28
N LEU A 152 4.61 -10.53 7.76
CA LEU A 152 4.95 -9.15 7.39
C LEU A 152 6.22 -9.14 6.53
N THR A 153 6.30 -8.15 5.63
CA THR A 153 7.54 -7.88 4.91
C THR A 153 8.45 -7.01 5.77
N ALA A 154 9.66 -7.49 6.01
CA ALA A 154 10.72 -6.74 6.68
C ALA A 154 11.69 -6.18 5.64
N THR A 155 11.94 -4.89 5.68
CA THR A 155 12.85 -4.20 4.76
C THR A 155 13.72 -3.19 5.48
N PHE A 156 14.76 -2.69 4.79
CA PHE A 156 15.57 -1.59 5.30
C PHE A 156 14.92 -0.26 4.93
N PRO A 157 14.85 0.71 5.87
CA PRO A 157 14.41 2.07 5.53
C PRO A 157 15.37 2.71 4.53
N PRO A 158 14.86 3.57 3.61
CA PRO A 158 15.73 4.34 2.72
C PRO A 158 16.64 5.24 3.55
N GLY A 159 17.93 5.28 3.22
CA GLY A 159 18.91 6.12 3.90
C GLY A 159 18.55 7.61 3.75
N ARG A 160 18.41 8.30 4.87
CA ARG A 160 18.10 9.75 4.89
C ARG A 160 19.28 10.62 5.24
N PHE A 161 20.28 10.08 5.94
CA PHE A 161 21.43 10.80 6.48
C PHE A 161 22.73 10.04 6.19
N GLY A 162 23.86 10.74 6.27
CA GLY A 162 25.17 10.11 6.29
C GLY A 162 25.39 9.37 7.61
N ALA A 163 25.84 8.12 7.55
CA ALA A 163 26.19 7.34 8.73
C ALA A 163 27.68 7.49 9.03
N LEU A 164 28.02 7.58 10.31
CA LEU A 164 29.37 7.73 10.81
C LEU A 164 29.74 6.51 11.68
N SER A 165 30.91 5.93 11.42
CA SER A 165 31.56 5.06 12.39
C SER A 165 32.64 5.88 13.11
N ILE A 166 32.52 6.02 14.43
CA ILE A 166 33.40 6.88 15.24
C ILE A 166 34.15 6.02 16.25
N LYS A 167 35.45 6.21 16.35
CA LYS A 167 36.31 5.66 17.42
C LYS A 167 37.19 6.78 18.00
N ASP A 168 37.17 6.95 19.30
CA ASP A 168 37.96 7.95 20.04
C ASP A 168 37.82 9.37 19.43
N ASN A 169 36.59 9.79 19.13
CA ASN A 169 36.24 11.04 18.45
C ASN A 169 36.76 11.19 17.01
N GLN A 170 37.40 10.17 16.44
CA GLN A 170 37.81 10.15 15.06
C GLN A 170 36.79 9.40 14.19
N VAL A 171 36.35 10.03 13.10
CA VAL A 171 35.50 9.36 12.10
C VAL A 171 36.33 8.34 11.34
N GLN A 172 36.01 7.05 11.52
CA GLN A 172 36.67 5.92 10.86
C GLN A 172 36.06 5.64 9.48
N LYS A 173 34.74 5.83 9.36
CA LYS A 173 34.00 5.59 8.13
C LYS A 173 32.87 6.61 8.00
N PHE A 174 32.67 7.12 6.81
CA PHE A 174 31.52 7.90 6.40
C PHE A 174 30.81 7.20 5.24
N GLU A 175 29.51 6.96 5.36
CA GLU A 175 28.70 6.44 4.27
C GLU A 175 27.52 7.38 4.05
N GLU A 176 27.42 7.94 2.86
CA GLU A 176 26.28 8.79 2.48
C GLU A 176 25.05 7.90 2.23
N LYS A 177 23.97 8.15 2.99
CA LYS A 177 22.66 7.49 2.85
C LYS A 177 22.73 5.96 2.76
N PRO A 178 23.42 5.25 3.70
CA PRO A 178 23.44 3.81 3.67
C PRO A 178 22.02 3.26 3.78
N LYS A 179 21.78 2.07 3.25
CA LYS A 179 20.50 1.37 3.46
C LYS A 179 20.35 1.01 4.93
N GLY A 180 19.54 1.78 5.64
CA GLY A 180 19.16 1.55 7.04
C GLY A 180 20.32 1.62 8.05
N ASP A 181 19.98 1.82 9.30
CA ASP A 181 20.92 1.76 10.44
C ASP A 181 21.18 0.32 10.90
N GLY A 182 21.04 -0.65 10.00
CA GLY A 182 21.16 -2.09 10.29
C GLY A 182 19.88 -2.73 10.86
N ALA A 183 18.85 -1.96 11.19
CA ALA A 183 17.57 -2.48 11.67
C ALA A 183 16.54 -2.63 10.53
N LEU A 184 15.91 -3.79 10.46
CA LEU A 184 14.76 -4.04 9.61
C LEU A 184 13.52 -3.37 10.20
N ILE A 185 12.69 -2.82 9.33
CA ILE A 185 11.41 -2.21 9.68
C ILE A 185 10.24 -2.94 9.00
N ASN A 186 9.03 -2.67 9.47
CA ASN A 186 7.80 -3.09 8.81
C ASN A 186 7.68 -2.39 7.44
N GLY A 187 7.77 -3.17 6.36
CA GLY A 187 7.65 -2.70 4.98
C GLY A 187 6.21 -2.49 4.50
N GLY A 188 5.22 -2.79 5.34
CA GLY A 188 3.81 -2.48 5.03
C GLY A 188 3.12 -3.44 4.06
N TYR A 189 3.76 -4.52 3.64
CA TYR A 189 3.15 -5.60 2.86
C TYR A 189 2.98 -6.83 3.73
N PHE A 190 1.76 -7.35 3.78
CA PHE A 190 1.40 -8.48 4.64
C PHE A 190 0.61 -9.54 3.86
N VAL A 191 0.69 -10.78 4.34
CA VAL A 191 -0.31 -11.81 4.07
C VAL A 191 -0.86 -12.28 5.41
N LEU A 192 -2.17 -12.27 5.55
CA LEU A 192 -2.86 -12.45 6.82
C LEU A 192 -3.97 -13.49 6.71
N SER A 193 -4.12 -14.34 7.73
CA SER A 193 -5.33 -15.11 7.95
C SER A 193 -6.44 -14.20 8.50
N PRO A 194 -7.72 -14.38 8.12
CA PRO A 194 -8.84 -13.66 8.73
C PRO A 194 -8.91 -13.74 10.27
N LYS A 195 -8.33 -14.77 10.86
CA LYS A 195 -8.26 -14.95 12.33
C LYS A 195 -7.53 -13.82 13.06
N VAL A 196 -6.65 -13.06 12.37
CA VAL A 196 -5.97 -11.91 12.99
C VAL A 196 -6.96 -10.82 13.45
N ILE A 197 -8.16 -10.79 12.87
CA ILE A 197 -9.21 -9.82 13.22
C ILE A 197 -9.70 -9.98 14.66
N ASP A 198 -9.62 -11.19 15.23
CA ASP A 198 -10.00 -11.46 16.63
C ASP A 198 -9.11 -10.70 17.63
N ARG A 199 -7.92 -10.25 17.19
CA ARG A 199 -6.99 -9.45 18.01
C ARG A 199 -7.28 -7.95 17.98
N ILE A 200 -8.29 -7.53 17.23
CA ILE A 200 -8.69 -6.13 17.09
C ILE A 200 -9.93 -5.86 17.91
N GLU A 201 -9.80 -5.06 18.97
CA GLU A 201 -10.92 -4.76 19.86
C GLU A 201 -12.00 -3.89 19.18
N GLY A 202 -11.59 -2.84 18.44
CA GLY A 202 -12.52 -1.91 17.81
C GLY A 202 -11.85 -0.82 16.98
N ASP A 203 -12.61 0.23 16.69
CA ASP A 203 -12.20 1.31 15.78
C ASP A 203 -10.91 2.05 16.20
N LYS A 204 -10.62 2.10 17.50
CA LYS A 204 -9.44 2.79 18.05
C LYS A 204 -8.18 1.92 18.09
N THR A 205 -8.28 0.66 17.71
CA THR A 205 -7.14 -0.25 17.68
C THR A 205 -6.19 0.13 16.55
N ILE A 206 -4.92 0.29 16.89
CA ILE A 206 -3.82 0.50 15.94
C ILE A 206 -3.22 -0.87 15.63
N TRP A 207 -3.25 -1.30 14.37
CA TRP A 207 -2.77 -2.60 13.90
C TRP A 207 -1.31 -2.85 14.29
N GLU A 208 -0.47 -1.83 14.18
CA GLU A 208 0.97 -1.86 14.43
C GLU A 208 1.34 -1.93 15.92
N GLN A 209 0.37 -1.88 16.82
CA GLN A 209 0.56 -1.97 18.26
C GLN A 209 0.16 -3.34 18.80
N GLU A 210 -0.91 -3.39 19.59
CA GLU A 210 -1.29 -4.62 20.31
C GLU A 210 -1.53 -5.83 19.38
N PRO A 211 -2.22 -5.71 18.23
CA PRO A 211 -2.41 -6.86 17.35
C PRO A 211 -1.10 -7.48 16.86
N LEU A 212 -0.14 -6.67 16.35
CA LEU A 212 1.14 -7.19 15.90
C LEU A 212 2.02 -7.68 17.05
N LYS A 213 1.97 -7.04 18.22
CA LYS A 213 2.71 -7.47 19.41
C LYS A 213 2.21 -8.82 19.92
N SER A 214 0.89 -9.00 20.01
CA SER A 214 0.32 -10.26 20.44
C SER A 214 0.59 -11.40 19.45
N LEU A 215 0.51 -11.13 18.14
CA LEU A 215 0.90 -12.09 17.11
C LEU A 215 2.36 -12.52 17.26
N ALA A 216 3.26 -11.57 17.53
CA ALA A 216 4.68 -11.87 17.74
C ALA A 216 4.91 -12.68 19.01
N SER A 217 4.27 -12.30 20.13
CA SER A 217 4.37 -13.02 21.42
C SER A 217 3.89 -14.46 21.33
N ASP A 218 2.83 -14.69 20.55
CA ASP A 218 2.24 -16.02 20.38
C ASP A 218 2.98 -16.87 19.32
N GLY A 219 4.04 -16.33 18.68
CA GLY A 219 4.76 -17.00 17.60
C GLY A 219 3.93 -17.16 16.31
N GLU A 220 2.94 -16.30 16.10
CA GLU A 220 2.02 -16.31 14.95
C GLU A 220 2.39 -15.25 13.89
N LEU A 221 3.48 -14.50 14.07
CA LEU A 221 3.98 -13.50 13.14
C LEU A 221 5.32 -13.94 12.55
N MET A 222 5.35 -14.11 11.23
CA MET A 222 6.57 -14.43 10.48
C MET A 222 7.04 -13.23 9.66
N SER A 223 8.35 -13.17 9.42
CA SER A 223 9.01 -12.10 8.67
C SER A 223 9.49 -12.61 7.32
N PHE A 224 9.01 -11.98 6.24
CA PHE A 224 9.52 -12.14 4.87
C PHE A 224 10.51 -11.00 4.58
N LYS A 225 11.79 -11.33 4.39
CA LYS A 225 12.83 -10.33 4.15
C LYS A 225 12.79 -9.84 2.70
N HIS A 226 12.76 -8.52 2.53
CA HIS A 226 12.81 -7.84 1.23
C HIS A 226 14.01 -6.90 1.18
N ASP A 227 14.98 -7.23 0.34
CA ASP A 227 16.23 -6.46 0.18
C ASP A 227 16.18 -5.49 -1.02
N GLY A 228 15.05 -5.48 -1.77
CA GLY A 228 14.83 -4.67 -2.97
C GLY A 228 14.50 -3.20 -2.68
N PHE A 229 13.79 -2.61 -3.61
CA PHE A 229 13.32 -1.23 -3.51
C PHE A 229 12.06 -1.16 -2.63
N TRP A 230 12.06 -0.22 -1.72
CA TRP A 230 10.89 0.15 -0.91
C TRP A 230 10.93 1.64 -0.62
N GLN A 231 9.83 2.36 -0.90
CA GLN A 231 9.75 3.80 -0.69
C GLN A 231 8.35 4.22 -0.27
N PRO A 232 8.17 4.76 0.95
CA PRO A 232 6.94 5.43 1.32
C PRO A 232 6.91 6.84 0.71
N MET A 233 5.72 7.35 0.39
CA MET A 233 5.52 8.72 -0.06
C MET A 233 5.04 9.58 1.12
N ASP A 234 5.91 9.87 2.08
CA ASP A 234 5.53 10.59 3.29
C ASP A 234 5.68 12.12 3.19
N THR A 235 6.56 12.58 2.31
CA THR A 235 6.91 13.99 2.11
C THR A 235 6.93 14.36 0.64
N LEU A 236 6.93 15.66 0.32
CA LEU A 236 7.14 16.15 -1.07
C LEU A 236 8.45 15.66 -1.67
N ARG A 237 9.50 15.53 -0.87
CA ARG A 237 10.77 14.95 -1.32
C ARG A 237 10.61 13.51 -1.79
N ASP A 238 9.83 12.71 -1.05
CA ASP A 238 9.57 11.32 -1.44
C ASP A 238 8.77 11.26 -2.74
N LYS A 239 7.76 12.15 -2.89
CA LYS A 239 6.98 12.28 -4.13
C LYS A 239 7.88 12.64 -5.31
N HIS A 240 8.70 13.68 -5.18
CA HIS A 240 9.62 14.11 -6.27
C HIS A 240 10.60 12.99 -6.66
N LEU A 241 11.11 12.22 -5.68
CA LEU A 241 11.97 11.07 -5.96
C LEU A 241 11.24 10.02 -6.80
N LEU A 242 9.97 9.72 -6.46
CA LEU A 242 9.17 8.75 -7.19
C LEU A 242 8.83 9.24 -8.61
N ASP A 243 8.51 10.53 -8.77
CA ASP A 243 8.29 11.14 -10.09
C ASP A 243 9.56 11.07 -10.96
N GLU A 244 10.71 11.48 -10.42
CA GLU A 244 12.00 11.42 -11.12
C GLU A 244 12.34 9.99 -11.59
N LEU A 245 12.16 8.99 -10.73
CA LEU A 245 12.40 7.58 -11.09
C LEU A 245 11.52 7.11 -12.25
N LEU A 246 10.27 7.59 -12.33
CA LEU A 246 9.37 7.30 -13.46
C LEU A 246 9.82 8.01 -14.73
N GLU A 247 10.16 9.30 -14.65
CA GLU A 247 10.59 10.12 -15.80
C GLU A 247 11.82 9.55 -16.48
N ILE A 248 12.79 9.07 -15.70
CA ILE A 248 14.01 8.45 -16.23
C ILE A 248 13.88 6.95 -16.53
N ASN A 249 12.65 6.39 -16.47
CA ASN A 249 12.35 4.96 -16.66
C ASN A 249 13.17 4.01 -15.77
N LYS A 250 13.44 4.41 -14.53
CA LYS A 250 14.16 3.61 -13.51
C LYS A 250 13.33 3.35 -12.26
N ALA A 251 12.01 3.33 -12.39
CA ALA A 251 11.08 3.04 -11.29
C ALA A 251 11.07 1.53 -10.95
N PRO A 252 11.73 1.06 -9.87
CA PRO A 252 11.88 -0.38 -9.62
C PRO A 252 10.55 -1.07 -9.30
N TRP A 253 9.60 -0.35 -8.70
CA TRP A 253 8.26 -0.88 -8.38
C TRP A 253 7.37 -1.06 -9.62
N LYS A 254 7.75 -0.49 -10.78
CA LYS A 254 7.04 -0.71 -12.04
C LYS A 254 7.44 -2.07 -12.61
N VAL A 255 6.96 -3.13 -11.97
CA VAL A 255 7.23 -4.54 -12.36
C VAL A 255 6.37 -5.03 -13.54
N TRP A 256 5.43 -4.22 -13.98
CA TRP A 256 4.55 -4.47 -15.14
C TRP A 256 5.07 -3.75 -16.40
N ASN A 257 4.65 -4.23 -17.54
CA ASN A 257 4.93 -3.62 -18.86
C ASN A 257 4.10 -2.40 -19.13
#